data_022ee949dffc4ac0a01c8a6eb620fe37
#
_entry.id   022ee949dffc4ac0a01c8a6eb620fe37
#
_cell.length_a   1.000
_cell.length_b   1.000
_cell.length_c   1.000
_cell.angle_alpha   90.00
_cell.angle_beta   90.00
_cell.angle_gamma   90.00
#
_symmetry.space_group_name_H-M   'P 1'
#
loop_
_entity.id
_entity.type
_entity.pdbx_description
1 polymer ?
#
loop_
_entity_poly.entity_id
_entity_poly.type
_entity_poly.pdbx_seq_one_letter_code
_entity_poly.pdbx_strand_id
1 'polypeptide(L)'
;GTGVAGVPEIGAIGRGEDMQITTYLEESVQSELSGNVIDLCPVGALTSKPYVFEARPWELKKTESIDVMDAVGSNIRVDTYDWEVKRVLPIINEDINEEWISDKTRYACDGLSNQRLDTPYIKYNKKFEKATWDEVFKIIKSKIQNTSKDKIAGFVGDLCNMETSYIFKEFFDRTLNSNYYESRSSNYYVDRSERENYIFNSTINGIEESDYIFLIGSNPRFEATILNA
;
A
#
# COMPACT_ATOMS: atom_id res chain seq x y z
N GLY A 1 7.70 18.99 8.72
CA GLY A 1 8.76 18.18 9.32
C GLY A 1 8.60 18.13 10.83
N THR A 2 8.99 19.18 11.56
CA THR A 2 9.05 19.13 13.05
C THR A 2 7.68 18.98 13.70
N GLY A 3 6.63 19.60 13.15
CA GLY A 3 5.30 19.61 13.78
C GLY A 3 4.52 18.31 13.62
N VAL A 4 4.63 17.65 12.47
CA VAL A 4 3.88 16.42 12.16
C VAL A 4 4.79 15.19 12.22
N ALA A 5 5.87 15.19 11.47
CA ALA A 5 6.78 14.04 11.42
C ALA A 5 7.78 13.95 12.59
N GLY A 6 7.81 14.96 13.47
CA GLY A 6 8.72 15.01 14.63
C GLY A 6 10.22 15.14 14.27
N VAL A 7 10.57 15.40 13.01
CA VAL A 7 11.95 15.43 12.53
C VAL A 7 12.34 16.81 12.00
N PRO A 8 13.42 17.43 12.50
CA PRO A 8 13.87 18.77 12.09
C PRO A 8 14.80 18.71 10.86
N GLU A 9 14.43 17.97 9.82
CA GLU A 9 15.28 17.75 8.64
C GLU A 9 15.28 18.92 7.67
N ILE A 10 14.23 19.74 7.66
CA ILE A 10 14.09 20.90 6.78
C ILE A 10 14.03 22.15 7.65
N GLY A 11 14.82 23.14 7.30
CA GLY A 11 14.88 24.42 7.99
C GLY A 11 15.06 25.59 7.03
N ALA A 12 15.07 26.79 7.57
CA ALA A 12 15.36 28.01 6.84
C ALA A 12 16.74 28.54 7.25
N ILE A 13 17.57 28.84 6.27
CA ILE A 13 18.88 29.48 6.43
C ILE A 13 18.78 30.92 5.91
N GLY A 14 19.43 31.88 6.59
CA GLY A 14 19.35 33.28 6.25
C GLY A 14 18.10 33.97 6.75
N ARG A 15 17.85 35.20 6.28
CA ARG A 15 16.68 35.99 6.58
C ARG A 15 16.33 36.97 5.48
N GLY A 16 15.07 37.42 5.43
CA GLY A 16 14.59 38.34 4.42
C GLY A 16 14.64 37.75 3.02
N GLU A 17 15.07 38.49 2.04
CA GLU A 17 15.13 38.07 0.65
C GLU A 17 16.15 36.94 0.37
N ASP A 18 17.15 36.78 1.25
CA ASP A 18 18.18 35.74 1.16
C ASP A 18 17.81 34.45 1.91
N MET A 19 16.55 34.33 2.38
CA MET A 19 16.11 33.12 3.07
C MET A 19 16.00 31.96 2.10
N GLN A 20 16.67 30.86 2.45
CA GLN A 20 16.62 29.60 1.70
C GLN A 20 16.07 28.49 2.58
N ILE A 21 15.12 27.72 2.04
CA ILE A 21 14.62 26.51 2.68
C ILE A 21 15.49 25.34 2.18
N THR A 22 16.19 24.71 3.11
CA THR A 22 17.14 23.64 2.79
C THR A 22 17.26 22.65 3.94
N THR A 23 17.96 21.55 3.71
CA THR A 23 18.35 20.60 4.74
C THR A 23 19.69 21.02 5.37
N TYR A 24 19.92 20.56 6.61
CA TYR A 24 21.20 20.81 7.27
C TYR A 24 22.32 20.02 6.59
N LEU A 25 23.39 20.68 6.21
CA LEU A 25 24.58 20.10 5.55
C LEU A 25 24.25 19.23 4.30
N GLU A 26 23.22 19.60 3.54
CA GLU A 26 22.79 18.85 2.35
C GLU A 26 22.38 17.40 2.62
N GLU A 27 22.05 17.06 3.86
CA GLU A 27 21.52 15.75 4.18
C GLU A 27 20.16 15.51 3.49
N SER A 28 19.89 14.26 3.14
CA SER A 28 18.60 13.90 2.56
C SER A 28 17.52 13.87 3.62
N VAL A 29 16.31 14.27 3.26
CA VAL A 29 15.12 14.08 4.10
C VAL A 29 14.80 12.59 4.15
N GLN A 30 14.76 11.99 5.35
CA GLN A 30 14.61 10.56 5.56
C GLN A 30 13.27 10.16 6.19
N SER A 31 12.43 11.14 6.52
CA SER A 31 11.11 10.86 7.08
C SER A 31 10.23 10.15 6.06
N GLU A 32 9.48 9.16 6.50
CA GLU A 32 8.47 8.44 5.72
C GLU A 32 7.27 9.32 5.30
N LEU A 33 7.23 10.57 5.79
CA LEU A 33 6.22 11.58 5.46
C LEU A 33 6.80 12.72 4.61
N SER A 34 8.03 12.58 4.11
CA SER A 34 8.77 13.67 3.46
C SER A 34 8.06 14.25 2.22
N GLY A 35 7.36 13.40 1.47
CA GLY A 35 6.65 13.82 0.26
C GLY A 35 5.49 14.80 0.52
N ASN A 36 4.95 14.86 1.73
CA ASN A 36 3.90 15.81 2.07
C ASN A 36 4.37 17.28 2.04
N VAL A 37 5.67 17.52 2.18
CA VAL A 37 6.23 18.88 2.06
C VAL A 37 6.01 19.45 0.66
N ILE A 38 5.91 18.60 -0.37
CA ILE A 38 5.61 19.00 -1.73
C ILE A 38 4.20 19.58 -1.84
N ASP A 39 3.23 18.92 -1.19
CA ASP A 39 1.83 19.35 -1.22
C ASP A 39 1.61 20.64 -0.41
N LEU A 40 2.40 20.82 0.65
CA LEU A 40 2.38 22.03 1.47
C LEU A 40 3.02 23.25 0.79
N CYS A 41 3.83 23.04 -0.24
CA CYS A 41 4.54 24.14 -0.92
C CYS A 41 3.60 24.89 -1.88
N PRO A 42 3.15 26.14 -1.54
CA PRO A 42 2.12 26.83 -2.34
C PRO A 42 2.64 27.39 -3.67
N VAL A 43 3.96 27.43 -3.84
CA VAL A 43 4.60 28.09 -4.97
C VAL A 43 5.29 27.11 -5.95
N GLY A 44 5.23 25.80 -5.69
CA GLY A 44 5.85 24.80 -6.55
C GLY A 44 7.39 24.83 -6.54
N ALA A 45 7.99 25.37 -5.48
CA ALA A 45 9.45 25.33 -5.29
C ALA A 45 9.91 23.92 -4.92
N LEU A 46 9.09 23.18 -4.19
CA LEU A 46 9.31 21.76 -3.89
C LEU A 46 8.47 20.94 -4.85
N THR A 47 9.10 20.01 -5.53
CA THR A 47 8.44 19.19 -6.56
C THR A 47 8.79 17.71 -6.37
N SER A 48 7.87 16.85 -6.81
CA SER A 48 8.11 15.41 -6.87
C SER A 48 8.98 15.10 -8.09
N LYS A 49 10.21 14.63 -7.87
CA LYS A 49 11.15 14.32 -8.95
C LYS A 49 10.58 13.30 -9.96
N PRO A 50 9.82 12.26 -9.57
CA PRO A 50 9.21 11.34 -10.53
C PRO A 50 8.11 11.95 -11.38
N TYR A 51 7.46 13.01 -10.91
CA TYR A 51 6.32 13.62 -11.60
C TYR A 51 6.63 14.93 -12.35
N VAL A 52 7.68 15.66 -11.92
CA VAL A 52 7.98 16.98 -12.51
C VAL A 52 8.21 16.85 -14.01
N PHE A 53 7.52 17.69 -14.81
CA PHE A 53 7.53 17.72 -16.27
C PHE A 53 6.88 16.52 -17.00
N GLU A 54 6.27 15.56 -16.30
CA GLU A 54 5.62 14.39 -16.90
C GLU A 54 4.26 14.73 -17.54
N ALA A 55 3.44 15.53 -16.87
CA ALA A 55 2.13 15.93 -17.35
C ALA A 55 1.66 17.25 -16.74
N ARG A 56 0.68 17.89 -17.39
CA ARG A 56 0.00 19.06 -16.84
C ARG A 56 -1.19 18.64 -15.97
N PRO A 57 -1.51 19.37 -14.87
CA PRO A 57 -2.60 18.99 -13.96
C PRO A 57 -3.98 18.86 -14.62
N TRP A 58 -4.24 19.56 -15.73
CA TRP A 58 -5.50 19.52 -16.47
C TRP A 58 -5.60 18.35 -17.45
N GLU A 59 -4.47 17.70 -17.76
CA GLU A 59 -4.42 16.52 -18.63
C GLU A 59 -4.71 15.24 -17.86
N LEU A 60 -4.63 15.30 -16.53
CA LEU A 60 -4.74 14.14 -15.66
C LEU A 60 -6.20 13.76 -15.40
N LYS A 61 -6.50 12.49 -15.55
CA LYS A 61 -7.72 11.88 -15.03
C LYS A 61 -7.54 11.59 -13.54
N LYS A 62 -8.44 12.15 -12.73
CA LYS A 62 -8.41 12.04 -11.26
C LYS A 62 -9.40 10.97 -10.82
N THR A 63 -8.94 10.02 -10.03
CA THR A 63 -9.76 8.93 -9.47
C THR A 63 -9.53 8.84 -7.98
N GLU A 64 -10.58 8.94 -7.19
CA GLU A 64 -10.53 8.74 -5.76
C GLU A 64 -10.42 7.26 -5.43
N SER A 65 -9.64 6.94 -4.42
CA SER A 65 -9.36 5.56 -3.99
C SER A 65 -8.95 5.54 -2.53
N ILE A 66 -8.64 4.34 -2.05
CA ILE A 66 -8.13 4.08 -0.70
C ILE A 66 -6.76 3.43 -0.84
N ASP A 67 -5.81 3.86 0.00
CA ASP A 67 -4.49 3.25 0.06
C ASP A 67 -4.55 1.83 0.61
N VAL A 68 -3.80 0.94 -0.02
CA VAL A 68 -3.66 -0.46 0.40
C VAL A 68 -2.22 -0.79 0.83
N MET A 69 -1.35 0.20 0.87
CA MET A 69 0.08 0.01 1.15
C MET A 69 0.42 0.08 2.63
N ASP A 70 -0.50 0.60 3.45
CA ASP A 70 -0.39 0.58 4.90
C ASP A 70 -1.71 0.17 5.57
N ALA A 71 -1.68 0.00 6.90
CA ALA A 71 -2.82 -0.47 7.67
C ALA A 71 -3.90 0.58 7.93
N VAL A 72 -3.63 1.86 7.64
CA VAL A 72 -4.54 2.98 7.94
C VAL A 72 -5.67 3.05 6.92
N GLY A 73 -5.39 2.77 5.65
CA GLY A 73 -6.35 2.92 4.58
C GLY A 73 -6.60 4.38 4.23
N SER A 74 -5.53 5.17 4.14
CA SER A 74 -5.59 6.60 3.83
C SER A 74 -6.39 6.88 2.56
N ASN A 75 -7.17 7.96 2.57
CA ASN A 75 -7.92 8.40 1.40
C ASN A 75 -6.98 9.07 0.41
N ILE A 76 -7.00 8.60 -0.82
CA ILE A 76 -6.07 9.04 -1.86
C ILE A 76 -6.77 9.41 -3.15
N ARG A 77 -6.10 10.24 -3.94
CA ARG A 77 -6.44 10.51 -5.32
C ARG A 77 -5.33 10.02 -6.22
N VAL A 78 -5.68 9.14 -7.11
CA VAL A 78 -4.79 8.61 -8.14
C VAL A 78 -4.97 9.43 -9.42
N ASP A 79 -3.91 10.10 -9.83
CA ASP A 79 -3.86 10.90 -11.05
C ASP A 79 -3.20 10.10 -12.17
N THR A 80 -3.95 9.83 -13.25
CA THR A 80 -3.48 9.04 -14.38
C THR A 80 -3.42 9.88 -15.67
N TYR A 81 -2.46 9.57 -16.52
CA TYR A 81 -2.38 10.05 -17.89
C TYR A 81 -2.22 8.85 -18.82
N ASP A 82 -3.07 8.76 -19.83
CA ASP A 82 -3.24 7.55 -20.62
C ASP A 82 -3.51 6.33 -19.73
N TRP A 83 -2.66 5.34 -19.73
CA TRP A 83 -2.76 4.10 -18.96
C TRP A 83 -1.77 4.03 -17.79
N GLU A 84 -1.11 5.14 -17.46
CA GLU A 84 -0.11 5.18 -16.40
C GLU A 84 -0.58 6.03 -15.22
N VAL A 85 -0.28 5.55 -14.01
CA VAL A 85 -0.38 6.35 -12.79
C VAL A 85 0.80 7.30 -12.75
N LYS A 86 0.53 8.60 -12.75
CA LYS A 86 1.56 9.64 -12.75
C LYS A 86 1.89 10.14 -11.34
N ARG A 87 0.90 10.16 -10.46
CA ARG A 87 1.09 10.51 -9.05
C ARG A 87 -0.07 10.07 -8.19
N VAL A 88 0.20 9.94 -6.88
CA VAL A 88 -0.79 9.73 -5.85
C VAL A 88 -0.72 10.90 -4.88
N LEU A 89 -1.87 11.47 -4.54
CA LEU A 89 -2.02 12.60 -3.64
C LEU A 89 -3.01 12.26 -2.52
N PRO A 90 -2.90 12.86 -1.34
CA PRO A 90 -3.88 12.69 -0.28
C PRO A 90 -5.22 13.34 -0.65
N ILE A 91 -6.30 12.78 -0.10
CA ILE A 91 -7.60 13.43 0.03
C ILE A 91 -7.83 13.67 1.52
N ILE A 92 -8.31 14.85 1.86
CA ILE A 92 -8.58 15.22 3.25
C ILE A 92 -9.66 14.31 3.82
N ASN A 93 -9.33 13.66 4.91
CA ASN A 93 -10.26 12.90 5.74
C ASN A 93 -9.79 12.99 7.20
N GLU A 94 -10.44 13.89 7.95
CA GLU A 94 -10.11 14.20 9.35
C GLU A 94 -10.20 12.99 10.28
N ASP A 95 -11.00 11.97 9.92
CA ASP A 95 -11.19 10.78 10.73
C ASP A 95 -10.11 9.70 10.50
N ILE A 96 -9.33 9.78 9.42
CA ILE A 96 -8.43 8.71 9.00
C ILE A 96 -7.00 9.19 8.80
N ASN A 97 -6.77 10.07 7.85
CA ASN A 97 -5.42 10.48 7.43
C ASN A 97 -5.22 11.99 7.42
N GLU A 98 -6.19 12.75 7.89
CA GLU A 98 -6.19 14.22 7.77
C GLU A 98 -5.85 14.62 6.32
N GLU A 99 -4.75 15.30 6.10
CA GLU A 99 -4.25 15.74 4.78
C GLU A 99 -2.94 15.04 4.39
N TRP A 100 -2.57 13.94 5.06
CA TRP A 100 -1.27 13.29 4.93
C TRP A 100 -1.36 11.92 4.28
N ILE A 101 -0.29 11.53 3.58
CA ILE A 101 -0.04 10.15 3.14
C ILE A 101 1.44 9.80 3.32
N SER A 102 1.73 8.53 3.47
CA SER A 102 3.12 8.04 3.53
C SER A 102 3.82 8.15 2.19
N ASP A 103 5.14 8.25 2.21
CA ASP A 103 5.96 8.21 0.99
C ASP A 103 5.83 6.87 0.27
N LYS A 104 5.62 5.77 1.01
CA LYS A 104 5.30 4.47 0.45
C LYS A 104 4.03 4.52 -0.40
N THR A 105 2.95 5.08 0.12
CA THR A 105 1.70 5.31 -0.61
C THR A 105 1.90 6.16 -1.85
N ARG A 106 2.67 7.22 -1.71
CA ARG A 106 2.93 8.20 -2.77
C ARG A 106 3.71 7.64 -3.95
N TYR A 107 4.70 6.81 -3.69
CA TYR A 107 5.69 6.37 -4.69
C TYR A 107 5.60 4.90 -5.09
N ALA A 108 4.84 4.07 -4.39
CA ALA A 108 4.71 2.64 -4.73
C ALA A 108 4.05 2.39 -6.09
N CYS A 109 3.40 3.39 -6.67
CA CYS A 109 2.75 3.29 -7.98
C CYS A 109 3.72 2.96 -9.13
N ASP A 110 5.02 3.23 -8.99
CA ASP A 110 6.05 2.85 -9.97
C ASP A 110 6.06 1.34 -10.24
N GLY A 111 5.73 0.54 -9.23
CA GLY A 111 5.60 -0.92 -9.37
C GLY A 111 4.46 -1.38 -10.28
N LEU A 112 3.50 -0.52 -10.61
CA LEU A 112 2.37 -0.88 -11.47
C LEU A 112 2.76 -1.01 -12.95
N SER A 113 3.79 -0.30 -13.40
CA SER A 113 4.27 -0.31 -14.78
C SER A 113 5.45 -1.24 -15.01
N ASN A 114 6.13 -1.70 -13.94
CA ASN A 114 7.37 -2.45 -14.05
C ASN A 114 7.21 -3.92 -13.62
N GLN A 115 7.75 -4.84 -14.42
CA GLN A 115 7.85 -6.27 -14.13
C GLN A 115 6.50 -6.93 -13.76
N ARG A 116 5.41 -6.48 -14.36
CA ARG A 116 4.07 -7.06 -14.16
C ARG A 116 3.89 -8.30 -15.03
N LEU A 117 3.29 -9.33 -14.45
CA LEU A 117 2.81 -10.49 -15.20
C LEU A 117 1.43 -10.12 -15.80
N ASP A 118 1.40 -9.91 -17.11
CA ASP A 118 0.22 -9.58 -17.90
C ASP A 118 -0.40 -10.81 -18.60
N THR A 119 0.38 -11.87 -18.73
CA THR A 119 0.00 -13.12 -19.38
C THR A 119 0.43 -14.32 -18.55
N PRO A 120 -0.31 -15.43 -18.57
CA PRO A 120 0.12 -16.66 -17.91
C PRO A 120 1.29 -17.32 -18.64
N TYR A 121 2.10 -18.03 -17.88
CA TYR A 121 3.23 -18.81 -18.39
C TYR A 121 3.15 -20.25 -17.91
N ILE A 122 3.47 -21.17 -18.81
CA ILE A 122 3.59 -22.59 -18.49
C ILE A 122 5.06 -22.99 -18.63
N LYS A 123 5.55 -23.79 -17.68
CA LYS A 123 6.93 -24.26 -17.70
C LYS A 123 7.01 -25.61 -18.41
N TYR A 124 7.62 -25.61 -19.58
CA TYR A 124 7.98 -26.80 -20.32
C TYR A 124 9.52 -26.98 -20.37
N ASN A 125 10.01 -28.17 -20.04
CA ASN A 125 11.45 -28.49 -20.13
C ASN A 125 12.36 -27.41 -19.51
N LYS A 126 11.98 -26.90 -18.33
CA LYS A 126 12.67 -25.82 -17.59
C LYS A 126 12.59 -24.42 -18.22
N LYS A 127 11.90 -24.22 -19.33
CA LYS A 127 11.66 -22.92 -19.95
C LYS A 127 10.21 -22.48 -19.73
N PHE A 128 10.01 -21.16 -19.49
CA PHE A 128 8.68 -20.58 -19.39
C PHE A 128 8.23 -20.14 -20.79
N GLU A 129 7.04 -20.56 -21.17
CA GLU A 129 6.39 -20.21 -22.44
C GLU A 129 5.06 -19.52 -22.16
N LYS A 130 4.74 -18.49 -22.95
CA LYS A 130 3.44 -17.81 -22.85
C LYS A 130 2.32 -18.78 -23.20
N ALA A 131 1.22 -18.69 -22.44
CA ALA A 131 0.06 -19.56 -22.63
C ALA A 131 -1.23 -18.76 -22.56
N THR A 132 -2.32 -19.33 -23.06
CA THR A 132 -3.67 -18.79 -22.89
C THR A 132 -4.26 -19.26 -21.56
N TRP A 133 -5.21 -18.51 -21.03
CA TRP A 133 -5.93 -18.87 -19.81
C TRP A 133 -6.64 -20.24 -19.93
N ASP A 134 -7.18 -20.55 -21.11
CA ASP A 134 -7.84 -21.85 -21.35
C ASP A 134 -6.87 -23.03 -21.24
N GLU A 135 -5.66 -22.88 -21.74
CA GLU A 135 -4.61 -23.89 -21.62
C GLU A 135 -4.20 -24.08 -20.16
N VAL A 136 -4.00 -22.95 -19.44
CA VAL A 136 -3.63 -22.98 -18.02
C VAL A 136 -4.71 -23.66 -17.18
N PHE A 137 -5.98 -23.31 -17.38
CA PHE A 137 -7.09 -23.92 -16.63
C PHE A 137 -7.25 -25.41 -16.90
N LYS A 138 -7.01 -25.86 -18.15
CA LYS A 138 -7.00 -27.31 -18.45
C LYS A 138 -5.91 -28.05 -17.68
N ILE A 139 -4.71 -27.48 -17.62
CA ILE A 139 -3.57 -28.07 -16.90
C ILE A 139 -3.84 -28.08 -15.39
N ILE A 140 -4.32 -26.98 -14.82
CA ILE A 140 -4.65 -26.87 -13.40
C ILE A 140 -5.72 -27.90 -13.05
N LYS A 141 -6.81 -27.98 -13.82
CA LYS A 141 -7.89 -28.96 -13.61
C LYS A 141 -7.36 -30.38 -13.62
N SER A 142 -6.56 -30.75 -14.62
CA SER A 142 -5.94 -32.07 -14.71
C SER A 142 -5.05 -32.38 -13.50
N LYS A 143 -4.24 -31.43 -13.07
CA LYS A 143 -3.38 -31.61 -11.88
C LYS A 143 -4.18 -31.80 -10.61
N ILE A 144 -5.20 -30.99 -10.39
CA ILE A 144 -6.09 -31.09 -9.22
C ILE A 144 -6.79 -32.47 -9.19
N GLN A 145 -7.31 -32.91 -10.33
CA GLN A 145 -7.99 -34.21 -10.42
C GLN A 145 -7.08 -35.41 -10.15
N ASN A 146 -5.79 -35.28 -10.46
CA ASN A 146 -4.79 -36.34 -10.28
C ASN A 146 -4.00 -36.21 -8.97
N THR A 147 -4.31 -35.24 -8.12
CA THR A 147 -3.62 -35.01 -6.85
C THR A 147 -4.55 -35.23 -5.69
N SER A 148 -4.10 -35.94 -4.67
CA SER A 148 -4.86 -36.13 -3.43
C SER A 148 -5.06 -34.78 -2.73
N LYS A 149 -6.25 -34.55 -2.15
CA LYS A 149 -6.68 -33.29 -1.51
C LYS A 149 -5.72 -32.83 -0.42
N ASP A 150 -5.16 -33.76 0.35
CA ASP A 150 -4.20 -33.53 1.43
C ASP A 150 -2.82 -33.04 0.94
N LYS A 151 -2.60 -33.09 -0.38
CA LYS A 151 -1.36 -32.59 -1.03
C LYS A 151 -1.58 -31.28 -1.77
N ILE A 152 -2.75 -30.69 -1.67
CA ILE A 152 -3.06 -29.39 -2.29
C ILE A 152 -3.20 -28.37 -1.16
N ALA A 153 -2.29 -27.41 -1.16
CA ALA A 153 -2.35 -26.26 -0.26
C ALA A 153 -2.48 -24.96 -1.07
N GLY A 154 -3.09 -23.97 -0.47
CA GLY A 154 -3.27 -22.66 -1.06
C GLY A 154 -2.87 -21.54 -0.13
N PHE A 155 -2.38 -20.47 -0.73
CA PHE A 155 -2.01 -19.27 -0.01
C PHE A 155 -2.49 -18.05 -0.78
N VAL A 156 -3.13 -17.11 -0.09
CA VAL A 156 -3.55 -15.81 -0.62
C VAL A 156 -2.81 -14.70 0.13
N GLY A 157 -2.28 -13.72 -0.59
CA GLY A 157 -1.46 -12.67 0.01
C GLY A 157 -2.28 -11.56 0.65
N ASP A 158 -1.63 -10.76 1.50
CA ASP A 158 -2.24 -9.70 2.30
C ASP A 158 -2.84 -8.56 1.47
N LEU A 159 -2.35 -8.36 0.24
CA LEU A 159 -2.84 -7.33 -0.68
C LEU A 159 -3.97 -7.82 -1.62
N CYS A 160 -4.48 -9.02 -1.40
CA CYS A 160 -5.66 -9.49 -2.11
C CYS A 160 -6.93 -8.82 -1.59
N ASN A 161 -7.83 -8.46 -2.50
CA ASN A 161 -9.13 -7.93 -2.11
C ASN A 161 -9.99 -9.00 -1.41
N MET A 162 -11.00 -8.56 -0.70
CA MET A 162 -11.90 -9.43 0.09
C MET A 162 -12.61 -10.44 -0.80
N GLU A 163 -13.04 -10.04 -1.99
CA GLU A 163 -13.75 -10.89 -2.95
C GLU A 163 -12.87 -12.06 -3.40
N THR A 164 -11.60 -11.79 -3.73
CA THR A 164 -10.63 -12.83 -4.10
C THR A 164 -10.41 -13.79 -2.93
N SER A 165 -10.23 -13.27 -1.72
CA SER A 165 -10.02 -14.07 -0.52
C SER A 165 -11.25 -14.94 -0.21
N TYR A 166 -12.46 -14.40 -0.38
CA TYR A 166 -13.70 -15.14 -0.21
C TYR A 166 -13.86 -16.26 -1.24
N ILE A 167 -13.68 -15.97 -2.53
CA ILE A 167 -13.76 -16.97 -3.61
C ILE A 167 -12.70 -18.04 -3.44
N PHE A 168 -11.50 -17.66 -3.02
CA PHE A 168 -10.42 -18.60 -2.71
C PHE A 168 -10.82 -19.57 -1.59
N LYS A 169 -11.38 -19.05 -0.50
CA LYS A 169 -11.92 -19.87 0.59
C LYS A 169 -13.02 -20.83 0.10
N GLU A 170 -14.02 -20.31 -0.61
CA GLU A 170 -15.12 -21.11 -1.18
C GLU A 170 -14.61 -22.22 -2.11
N PHE A 171 -13.57 -21.95 -2.90
CA PHE A 171 -12.96 -22.93 -3.77
C PHE A 171 -12.32 -24.09 -2.97
N PHE A 172 -11.60 -23.78 -1.90
CA PHE A 172 -11.01 -24.81 -1.04
C PHE A 172 -12.07 -25.58 -0.26
N ASP A 173 -13.02 -24.91 0.34
CA ASP A 173 -14.07 -25.55 1.16
C ASP A 173 -15.02 -26.41 0.30
N ARG A 174 -15.54 -25.87 -0.81
CA ARG A 174 -16.61 -26.52 -1.58
C ARG A 174 -16.10 -27.36 -2.73
N THR A 175 -15.05 -26.94 -3.42
CA THR A 175 -14.57 -27.63 -4.62
C THR A 175 -13.50 -28.66 -4.29
N LEU A 176 -12.49 -28.25 -3.53
CA LEU A 176 -11.39 -29.14 -3.14
C LEU A 176 -11.72 -29.96 -1.90
N ASN A 177 -12.64 -29.47 -1.04
CA ASN A 177 -12.95 -30.03 0.27
C ASN A 177 -11.65 -30.27 1.07
N SER A 178 -10.83 -29.22 1.19
CA SER A 178 -9.52 -29.21 1.82
C SER A 178 -9.40 -28.01 2.76
N ASN A 179 -8.80 -28.22 3.93
CA ASN A 179 -8.56 -27.18 4.93
C ASN A 179 -7.14 -26.60 4.85
N TYR A 180 -6.35 -26.99 3.85
CA TYR A 180 -4.97 -26.55 3.70
C TYR A 180 -4.87 -25.24 2.94
N TYR A 181 -5.40 -24.17 3.51
CA TYR A 181 -5.25 -22.81 2.97
C TYR A 181 -5.00 -21.80 4.07
N GLU A 182 -4.26 -20.76 3.75
CA GLU A 182 -3.88 -19.69 4.67
C GLU A 182 -3.81 -18.35 3.91
N SER A 183 -4.06 -17.26 4.63
CA SER A 183 -3.94 -15.90 4.11
C SER A 183 -2.84 -15.09 4.80
N ARG A 184 -2.31 -15.56 5.92
CA ARG A 184 -1.34 -14.82 6.72
C ARG A 184 0.07 -15.18 6.32
N SER A 185 0.86 -14.17 5.99
CA SER A 185 2.29 -14.32 5.65
C SER A 185 3.20 -14.45 6.86
N SER A 186 2.68 -14.19 8.06
CA SER A 186 3.41 -14.20 9.33
C SER A 186 2.72 -15.07 10.37
N ASN A 187 3.44 -15.38 11.45
CA ASN A 187 2.95 -16.23 12.55
C ASN A 187 1.93 -15.53 13.47
N TYR A 188 1.15 -14.59 12.96
CA TYR A 188 0.10 -13.98 13.75
C TYR A 188 -1.01 -14.98 14.01
N TYR A 189 -1.25 -15.26 15.29
CA TYR A 189 -2.45 -15.94 15.73
C TYR A 189 -3.48 -14.88 16.14
N VAL A 190 -4.63 -14.93 15.51
CA VAL A 190 -5.78 -14.11 15.89
C VAL A 190 -6.83 -15.05 16.43
N ASP A 191 -7.18 -14.88 17.69
CA ASP A 191 -8.28 -15.61 18.30
C ASP A 191 -9.60 -15.12 17.68
N ARG A 192 -10.36 -16.04 17.11
CA ARG A 192 -11.64 -15.77 16.42
C ARG A 192 -12.86 -16.10 17.29
N SER A 193 -12.66 -16.42 18.56
CA SER A 193 -13.76 -16.72 19.48
C SER A 193 -14.68 -15.52 19.67
N GLU A 194 -14.10 -14.32 19.76
CA GLU A 194 -14.82 -13.07 19.90
C GLU A 194 -14.42 -12.11 18.78
N ARG A 195 -15.40 -11.37 18.25
CA ARG A 195 -15.19 -10.44 17.14
C ARG A 195 -14.24 -9.30 17.49
N GLU A 196 -14.27 -8.86 18.71
CA GLU A 196 -13.47 -7.78 19.28
C GLU A 196 -11.96 -8.09 19.23
N ASN A 197 -11.58 -9.37 19.18
CA ASN A 197 -10.18 -9.78 19.14
C ASN A 197 -9.48 -9.48 17.81
N TYR A 198 -10.22 -9.20 16.73
CA TYR A 198 -9.66 -9.00 15.40
C TYR A 198 -10.21 -7.76 14.68
N ILE A 199 -10.97 -6.93 15.35
CA ILE A 199 -11.48 -5.65 14.83
C ILE A 199 -10.83 -4.52 15.62
N PHE A 200 -10.41 -3.47 14.92
CA PHE A 200 -9.96 -2.25 15.54
C PHE A 200 -11.17 -1.50 16.11
N ASN A 201 -11.31 -1.51 17.43
CA ASN A 201 -12.51 -1.06 18.13
C ASN A 201 -12.50 0.42 18.48
N SER A 202 -11.29 1.01 18.61
CA SER A 202 -11.13 2.35 19.18
C SER A 202 -11.29 3.49 18.18
N THR A 203 -11.39 3.16 16.86
CA THR A 203 -11.27 4.10 15.75
C THR A 203 -9.89 4.78 15.68
N ILE A 204 -9.54 5.35 14.53
CA ILE A 204 -8.25 6.04 14.36
C ILE A 204 -8.22 7.30 15.24
N ASN A 205 -9.27 8.11 15.22
CA ASN A 205 -9.39 9.30 16.09
C ASN A 205 -9.37 8.96 17.58
N GLY A 206 -9.87 7.79 17.98
CA GLY A 206 -9.86 7.35 19.37
C GLY A 206 -8.46 7.10 19.93
N ILE A 207 -7.44 7.03 19.07
CA ILE A 207 -6.04 6.95 19.52
C ILE A 207 -5.61 8.24 20.19
N GLU A 208 -5.99 9.40 19.65
CA GLU A 208 -5.67 10.71 20.22
C GLU A 208 -6.39 10.96 21.55
N GLU A 209 -7.56 10.36 21.76
CA GLU A 209 -8.34 10.46 22.98
C GLU A 209 -7.88 9.46 24.08
N SER A 210 -6.90 8.63 23.78
CA SER A 210 -6.45 7.54 24.68
C SER A 210 -5.49 8.06 25.75
N ASP A 211 -5.74 7.73 27.01
CA ASP A 211 -4.81 8.03 28.11
C ASP A 211 -3.53 7.19 28.05
N TYR A 212 -3.61 5.98 27.49
CA TYR A 212 -2.50 5.04 27.37
C TYR A 212 -2.56 4.28 26.05
N ILE A 213 -1.40 4.18 25.38
CA ILE A 213 -1.23 3.41 24.14
C ILE A 213 -0.16 2.36 24.37
N PHE A 214 -0.48 1.09 24.10
CA PHE A 214 0.45 -0.03 24.18
C PHE A 214 0.80 -0.55 22.78
N LEU A 215 2.06 -0.46 22.40
CA LEU A 215 2.59 -1.03 21.16
C LEU A 215 3.31 -2.33 21.47
N ILE A 216 2.78 -3.46 20.97
CA ILE A 216 3.32 -4.78 21.25
C ILE A 216 3.68 -5.46 19.92
N GLY A 217 4.99 -5.57 19.64
CA GLY A 217 5.51 -6.28 18.47
C GLY A 217 5.17 -5.61 17.13
N SER A 218 4.73 -4.35 17.10
CA SER A 218 4.42 -3.57 15.90
C SER A 218 5.36 -2.38 15.74
N ASN A 219 5.54 -1.95 14.49
CA ASN A 219 6.31 -0.75 14.16
C ASN A 219 5.45 0.21 13.32
N PRO A 220 4.71 1.12 13.95
CA PRO A 220 3.80 2.04 13.24
C PRO A 220 4.51 2.87 12.17
N ARG A 221 5.79 3.22 12.38
CA ARG A 221 6.57 3.99 11.42
C ARG A 221 6.56 3.38 10.01
N PHE A 222 6.53 2.04 9.89
CA PHE A 222 6.54 1.36 8.59
C PHE A 222 5.21 0.69 8.23
N GLU A 223 4.42 0.32 9.23
CA GLU A 223 3.17 -0.44 9.04
C GLU A 223 1.95 0.47 8.94
N ALA A 224 1.98 1.60 9.67
CA ALA A 224 0.90 2.57 9.75
C ALA A 224 1.49 3.97 9.98
N THR A 225 2.19 4.49 9.00
CA THR A 225 3.01 5.71 9.11
C THR A 225 2.19 6.91 9.58
N ILE A 226 0.95 7.01 9.15
CA ILE A 226 0.05 8.11 9.55
C ILE A 226 -0.33 8.01 11.04
N LEU A 227 -0.48 6.81 11.58
CA LEU A 227 -0.71 6.64 13.03
C LEU A 227 0.51 7.00 13.89
N ASN A 228 1.69 7.06 13.28
CA ASN A 228 2.93 7.42 13.95
C ASN A 228 3.17 8.93 13.95
N ALA A 229 2.44 9.68 13.13
CA ALA A 229 2.52 11.14 13.07
C ALA A 229 1.76 11.77 14.24
#